data_428eb24033deb793dbf69da7aa8435e1
#
_entry.id   428eb24033deb793dbf69da7aa8435e1
#
_cell.length_a   1.000
_cell.length_b   1.000
_cell.length_c   1.000
_cell.angle_alpha   90.00
_cell.angle_beta   90.00
_cell.angle_gamma   90.00
#
_symmetry.space_group_name_H-M   'P 1'
#
loop_
_entity.id
_entity.type
_entity.pdbx_description
1 polymer ?
#
loop_
_entity_poly.entity_id
_entity_poly.type
_entity_poly.pdbx_seq_one_letter_code
_entity_poly.pdbx_strand_id
1 'polypeptide(L)'
;MKKAIVSSLSFCLAVTSFMNNAEEQKPKKLEDVQFLSITYTDFKHGKTDRAMEIIKNHYFPASKKAGTQVPYIVKFQSGEWDMATLWNLKNGYSSMEWEVTEEGIKWLKAFNKQEGKEKSKEIRDEFNSLIQRSNHVIGYHPTDIE
;
A
#
# COMPACT_ATOMS: atom_id res chain seq x y z
N MET A 1 87.83 -14.72 -25.54
CA MET A 1 87.27 -14.20 -24.30
C MET A 1 86.30 -13.08 -24.66
N LYS A 2 84.97 -13.34 -24.64
CA LYS A 2 83.92 -12.34 -24.89
C LYS A 2 83.01 -12.29 -23.70
N LYS A 3 83.06 -11.16 -22.97
CA LYS A 3 82.18 -10.90 -21.84
C LYS A 3 80.80 -10.53 -22.35
N ALA A 4 79.81 -11.28 -21.93
CA ALA A 4 78.44 -10.93 -22.17
C ALA A 4 77.95 -10.00 -21.02
N ILE A 5 77.46 -8.82 -21.40
CA ILE A 5 76.81 -7.85 -20.48
C ILE A 5 75.32 -8.18 -20.51
N VAL A 6 74.83 -8.67 -19.38
CA VAL A 6 73.39 -8.87 -19.15
C VAL A 6 72.83 -7.56 -18.64
N SER A 7 72.05 -6.89 -19.47
CA SER A 7 71.28 -5.69 -19.13
C SER A 7 70.00 -6.11 -18.44
N SER A 8 69.90 -5.85 -17.13
CA SER A 8 68.72 -6.08 -16.34
C SER A 8 67.73 -4.93 -16.58
N LEU A 9 66.67 -5.20 -17.34
CA LEU A 9 65.55 -4.26 -17.52
C LEU A 9 64.59 -4.36 -16.34
N SER A 10 64.72 -3.40 -15.41
CA SER A 10 63.83 -3.29 -14.25
C SER A 10 62.47 -2.74 -14.73
N PHE A 11 61.46 -3.60 -14.85
CA PHE A 11 60.11 -3.24 -15.20
C PHE A 11 59.39 -2.81 -13.91
N CYS A 12 59.34 -1.51 -13.64
CA CYS A 12 58.52 -0.93 -12.58
C CYS A 12 57.05 -1.05 -12.98
N LEU A 13 56.34 -2.04 -12.46
CA LEU A 13 54.87 -2.09 -12.48
C LEU A 13 54.36 -0.98 -11.54
N ALA A 14 53.90 0.12 -12.10
CA ALA A 14 53.10 1.08 -11.41
C ALA A 14 51.72 0.48 -11.16
N VAL A 15 51.51 -0.12 -10.00
CA VAL A 15 50.19 -0.50 -9.53
C VAL A 15 49.46 0.79 -9.16
N THR A 16 48.71 1.34 -10.11
CA THR A 16 47.75 2.38 -9.82
C THR A 16 46.61 1.74 -9.03
N SER A 17 46.64 1.93 -7.72
CA SER A 17 45.55 1.61 -6.83
C SER A 17 44.36 2.47 -7.21
N PHE A 18 43.45 1.90 -7.99
CA PHE A 18 42.07 2.42 -8.10
C PHE A 18 41.46 2.23 -6.72
N MET A 19 41.60 3.23 -5.84
CA MET A 19 40.72 3.36 -4.70
C MET A 19 39.32 3.64 -5.27
N ASN A 20 38.56 2.58 -5.46
CA ASN A 20 37.11 2.69 -5.54
C ASN A 20 36.68 3.27 -4.19
N ASN A 21 36.40 4.56 -4.17
CA ASN A 21 35.54 5.17 -3.17
C ASN A 21 34.12 4.59 -3.40
N ALA A 22 33.91 3.37 -2.95
CA ALA A 22 32.58 2.89 -2.67
C ALA A 22 32.11 3.77 -1.51
N GLU A 23 31.40 4.86 -1.83
CA GLU A 23 30.62 5.57 -0.82
C GLU A 23 29.85 4.51 -0.05
N GLU A 24 30.09 4.46 1.26
CA GLU A 24 29.43 3.53 2.15
C GLU A 24 27.93 3.85 2.09
N GLN A 25 27.18 3.12 1.25
CA GLN A 25 25.75 3.33 1.08
C GLN A 25 25.06 3.02 2.41
N LYS A 26 24.56 4.05 3.06
CA LYS A 26 23.78 3.90 4.29
C LYS A 26 22.32 3.58 3.94
N PRO A 27 21.65 2.73 4.73
CA PRO A 27 20.22 2.51 4.56
C PRO A 27 19.46 3.83 4.60
N LYS A 28 18.66 4.10 3.57
CA LYS A 28 17.83 5.30 3.45
C LYS A 28 16.36 4.88 3.37
N LYS A 29 15.52 5.51 4.21
CA LYS A 29 14.07 5.33 4.11
C LYS A 29 13.55 6.06 2.87
N LEU A 30 12.41 5.60 2.34
CA LEU A 30 11.67 6.34 1.33
C LEU A 30 11.19 7.67 1.96
N GLU A 31 11.48 8.77 1.29
CA GLU A 31 11.06 10.12 1.62
C GLU A 31 10.04 10.57 0.56
N ASP A 32 9.23 11.55 0.86
CA ASP A 32 8.24 12.13 -0.06
C ASP A 32 7.31 11.07 -0.69
N VAL A 33 6.84 10.13 0.14
CA VAL A 33 5.92 9.07 -0.29
C VAL A 33 4.71 8.97 0.65
N GLN A 34 3.56 8.71 0.06
CA GLN A 34 2.33 8.36 0.74
C GLN A 34 2.01 6.88 0.50
N PHE A 35 2.11 6.06 1.54
CA PHE A 35 1.74 4.66 1.42
C PHE A 35 0.24 4.47 1.32
N LEU A 36 -0.19 3.60 0.41
CA LEU A 36 -1.57 3.29 0.10
C LEU A 36 -1.83 1.79 0.19
N SER A 37 -2.94 1.45 0.83
CA SER A 37 -3.55 0.13 0.74
C SER A 37 -4.66 0.21 -0.31
N ILE A 38 -4.59 -0.61 -1.34
CA ILE A 38 -5.53 -0.61 -2.46
C ILE A 38 -6.19 -1.97 -2.53
N THR A 39 -7.52 -1.99 -2.44
CA THR A 39 -8.32 -3.20 -2.62
C THR A 39 -9.13 -3.09 -3.88
N TYR A 40 -8.85 -3.94 -4.84
CA TYR A 40 -9.68 -4.15 -6.02
C TYR A 40 -10.77 -5.17 -5.68
N THR A 41 -11.99 -4.88 -6.09
CA THR A 41 -13.15 -5.74 -5.81
C THR A 41 -13.95 -5.96 -7.08
N ASP A 42 -14.29 -7.22 -7.32
CA ASP A 42 -15.25 -7.67 -8.33
C ASP A 42 -16.47 -8.22 -7.59
N PHE A 43 -17.65 -7.70 -7.90
CA PHE A 43 -18.89 -8.10 -7.26
C PHE A 43 -19.60 -9.17 -8.08
N LYS A 44 -20.43 -9.96 -7.43
CA LYS A 44 -21.32 -10.89 -8.14
C LYS A 44 -22.20 -10.15 -9.12
N HIS A 45 -22.55 -10.81 -10.22
CA HIS A 45 -23.31 -10.20 -11.30
C HIS A 45 -24.53 -9.39 -10.82
N GLY A 46 -24.60 -8.13 -11.23
CA GLY A 46 -25.67 -7.20 -10.87
C GLY A 46 -25.69 -6.74 -9.41
N LYS A 47 -24.61 -6.96 -8.63
CA LYS A 47 -24.54 -6.59 -7.20
C LYS A 47 -23.75 -5.33 -6.90
N THR A 48 -23.06 -4.76 -7.89
CA THR A 48 -22.22 -3.55 -7.74
C THR A 48 -23.03 -2.37 -7.18
N ASP A 49 -24.24 -2.12 -7.69
CA ASP A 49 -25.04 -0.98 -7.24
C ASP A 49 -25.52 -1.16 -5.80
N ARG A 50 -25.88 -2.37 -5.39
CA ARG A 50 -26.22 -2.67 -4.00
C ARG A 50 -25.03 -2.49 -3.06
N ALA A 51 -23.84 -2.91 -3.48
CA ALA A 51 -22.60 -2.67 -2.71
C ALA A 51 -22.32 -1.18 -2.54
N MET A 52 -22.45 -0.39 -3.61
CA MET A 52 -22.28 1.07 -3.57
C MET A 52 -23.34 1.75 -2.69
N GLU A 53 -24.57 1.26 -2.67
CA GLU A 53 -25.62 1.74 -1.78
C GLU A 53 -25.26 1.51 -0.31
N ILE A 54 -24.76 0.33 0.05
CA ILE A 54 -24.30 0.01 1.42
C ILE A 54 -23.17 0.95 1.82
N ILE A 55 -22.16 1.13 0.97
CA ILE A 55 -21.04 2.04 1.24
C ILE A 55 -21.55 3.46 1.50
N LYS A 56 -22.39 3.97 0.61
CA LYS A 56 -22.88 5.36 0.65
C LYS A 56 -23.77 5.62 1.87
N ASN A 57 -24.70 4.71 2.16
CA ASN A 57 -25.76 4.95 3.12
C ASN A 57 -25.41 4.48 4.54
N HIS A 58 -24.44 3.56 4.68
CA HIS A 58 -24.10 2.95 5.96
C HIS A 58 -22.63 3.17 6.35
N TYR A 59 -21.67 2.81 5.49
CA TYR A 59 -20.25 2.82 5.85
C TYR A 59 -19.67 4.23 5.93
N PHE A 60 -19.92 5.08 4.94
CA PHE A 60 -19.44 6.46 4.94
C PHE A 60 -20.01 7.31 6.06
N PRO A 61 -21.33 7.26 6.37
CA PRO A 61 -21.85 7.94 7.54
C PRO A 61 -21.22 7.49 8.86
N ALA A 62 -20.96 6.19 9.02
CA ALA A 62 -20.29 5.66 10.19
C ALA A 62 -18.85 6.19 10.30
N SER A 63 -18.09 6.23 9.21
CA SER A 63 -16.73 6.79 9.18
C SER A 63 -16.72 8.26 9.57
N LYS A 64 -17.65 9.06 9.04
CA LYS A 64 -17.79 10.48 9.40
C LYS A 64 -18.12 10.67 10.87
N LYS A 65 -19.04 9.87 11.42
CA LYS A 65 -19.42 9.93 12.86
C LYS A 65 -18.28 9.48 13.77
N ALA A 66 -17.46 8.53 13.32
CA ALA A 66 -16.31 8.03 14.06
C ALA A 66 -15.11 8.98 14.00
N GLY A 67 -15.10 9.95 13.08
CA GLY A 67 -13.91 10.77 12.78
C GLY A 67 -12.75 9.95 12.22
N THR A 68 -13.07 8.82 11.57
CA THR A 68 -12.09 7.95 10.93
C THR A 68 -11.93 8.29 9.46
N GLN A 69 -10.91 7.75 8.83
CA GLN A 69 -10.67 7.94 7.41
C GLN A 69 -11.87 7.43 6.58
N VAL A 70 -12.24 8.20 5.55
CA VAL A 70 -13.10 7.76 4.46
C VAL A 70 -12.20 7.42 3.29
N PRO A 71 -12.26 6.20 2.73
CA PRO A 71 -11.41 5.82 1.61
C PRO A 71 -11.78 6.58 0.35
N TYR A 72 -10.80 6.72 -0.54
CA TYR A 72 -11.08 7.10 -1.92
C TYR A 72 -11.58 5.87 -2.69
N ILE A 73 -12.69 6.02 -3.42
CA ILE A 73 -13.29 4.94 -4.18
C ILE A 73 -13.30 5.30 -5.66
N VAL A 74 -12.82 4.36 -6.48
CA VAL A 74 -12.96 4.39 -7.94
C VAL A 74 -13.93 3.29 -8.35
N LYS A 75 -15.01 3.65 -9.05
CA LYS A 75 -15.91 2.70 -9.72
C LYS A 75 -15.46 2.59 -11.17
N PHE A 76 -15.14 1.38 -11.62
CA PHE A 76 -14.72 1.16 -13.00
C PHE A 76 -15.93 1.00 -13.92
N GLN A 77 -15.80 1.48 -15.14
CA GLN A 77 -16.80 1.33 -16.20
C GLN A 77 -16.51 0.13 -17.09
N SER A 78 -15.28 -0.34 -17.08
CA SER A 78 -14.82 -1.46 -17.89
C SER A 78 -13.57 -2.05 -17.26
N GLY A 79 -13.23 -3.28 -17.66
CA GLY A 79 -12.04 -3.98 -17.17
C GLY A 79 -12.42 -5.16 -16.29
N GLU A 80 -11.44 -5.62 -15.54
CA GLU A 80 -11.52 -6.84 -14.75
C GLU A 80 -12.18 -6.64 -13.37
N TRP A 81 -12.20 -5.40 -12.88
CA TRP A 81 -12.64 -5.04 -11.54
C TRP A 81 -13.79 -4.03 -11.60
N ASP A 82 -14.74 -4.14 -10.67
CA ASP A 82 -15.85 -3.20 -10.54
C ASP A 82 -15.43 -1.94 -9.75
N MET A 83 -14.56 -2.11 -8.76
CA MET A 83 -14.23 -1.06 -7.81
C MET A 83 -12.79 -1.18 -7.31
N ALA A 84 -12.15 -0.04 -7.05
CA ALA A 84 -10.98 0.05 -6.21
C ALA A 84 -11.25 0.94 -4.99
N THR A 85 -10.81 0.48 -3.82
CA THR A 85 -10.86 1.23 -2.55
C THR A 85 -9.44 1.54 -2.12
N LEU A 86 -9.11 2.84 -1.94
CA LEU A 86 -7.79 3.31 -1.59
C LEU A 86 -7.80 3.89 -0.17
N TRP A 87 -6.92 3.35 0.68
CA TRP A 87 -6.72 3.81 2.04
C TRP A 87 -5.32 4.38 2.22
N ASN A 88 -5.22 5.53 2.85
CA ASN A 88 -3.92 6.05 3.24
C ASN A 88 -3.38 5.32 4.47
N LEU A 89 -2.19 4.74 4.35
CA LEU A 89 -1.48 4.10 5.45
C LEU A 89 -0.59 5.13 6.15
N LYS A 90 -1.13 5.83 7.15
CA LYS A 90 -0.46 6.93 7.87
C LYS A 90 0.90 6.54 8.45
N ASN A 91 1.06 5.29 8.85
CA ASN A 91 2.29 4.74 9.43
C ASN A 91 3.03 3.81 8.47
N GLY A 92 2.76 3.92 7.15
CA GLY A 92 3.36 3.03 6.15
C GLY A 92 3.06 1.56 6.42
N TYR A 93 4.05 0.70 6.17
CA TYR A 93 3.91 -0.75 6.38
C TYR A 93 3.61 -1.16 7.83
N SER A 94 4.01 -0.37 8.84
CA SER A 94 3.72 -0.69 10.24
C SER A 94 2.22 -0.67 10.56
N SER A 95 1.39 -0.05 9.71
CA SER A 95 -0.07 -0.15 9.81
C SER A 95 -0.59 -1.58 9.63
N MET A 96 0.20 -2.46 9.01
CA MET A 96 -0.16 -3.86 8.75
C MET A 96 0.17 -4.83 9.90
N GLU A 97 0.81 -4.33 10.95
CA GLU A 97 1.15 -5.12 12.15
C GLU A 97 -0.08 -5.39 13.04
N TRP A 98 -1.20 -4.71 12.78
CA TRP A 98 -2.40 -4.77 13.60
C TRP A 98 -3.48 -5.63 12.96
N GLU A 99 -3.93 -6.66 13.65
CA GLU A 99 -5.12 -7.42 13.26
C GLU A 99 -6.38 -6.54 13.30
N VAL A 100 -6.48 -5.69 14.33
CA VAL A 100 -7.57 -4.71 14.50
C VAL A 100 -6.95 -3.37 14.90
N THR A 101 -7.15 -2.34 14.08
CA THR A 101 -6.65 -1.00 14.35
C THR A 101 -7.54 -0.21 15.29
N GLU A 102 -7.00 0.81 15.97
CA GLU A 102 -7.83 1.74 16.78
C GLU A 102 -8.91 2.43 15.94
N GLU A 103 -8.60 2.81 14.69
CA GLU A 103 -9.58 3.40 13.76
C GLU A 103 -10.70 2.39 13.44
N GLY A 104 -10.36 1.12 13.24
CA GLY A 104 -11.34 0.04 13.02
C GLY A 104 -12.28 -0.14 14.22
N ILE A 105 -11.74 -0.08 15.44
CA ILE A 105 -12.55 -0.13 16.66
C ILE A 105 -13.49 1.08 16.77
N LYS A 106 -12.99 2.29 16.52
CA LYS A 106 -13.80 3.52 16.53
C LYS A 106 -14.91 3.46 15.50
N TRP A 107 -14.58 3.04 14.31
CA TRP A 107 -15.55 2.87 13.21
C TRP A 107 -16.64 1.86 13.58
N LEU A 108 -16.28 0.68 14.07
CA LEU A 108 -17.25 -0.35 14.44
C LEU A 108 -18.17 0.10 15.56
N LYS A 109 -17.65 0.82 16.56
CA LYS A 109 -18.48 1.41 17.62
C LYS A 109 -19.49 2.42 17.07
N ALA A 110 -19.07 3.31 16.17
CA ALA A 110 -19.93 4.28 15.53
C ALA A 110 -21.00 3.62 14.64
N PHE A 111 -20.60 2.59 13.90
CA PHE A 111 -21.50 1.81 13.04
C PHE A 111 -22.55 1.05 13.85
N ASN A 112 -22.14 0.38 14.93
CA ASN A 112 -23.08 -0.27 15.86
C ASN A 112 -24.04 0.71 16.54
N LYS A 113 -23.57 1.92 16.85
CA LYS A 113 -24.43 2.99 17.41
C LYS A 113 -25.41 3.51 16.36
N GLN A 114 -25.02 3.55 15.10
CA GLN A 114 -25.85 4.03 13.98
C GLN A 114 -26.99 3.07 13.61
N GLU A 115 -26.67 1.79 13.47
CA GLU A 115 -27.57 0.78 12.92
C GLU A 115 -28.19 -0.14 13.98
N GLY A 116 -27.58 -0.20 15.18
CA GLY A 116 -27.76 -1.28 16.13
C GLY A 116 -26.82 -2.46 15.85
N LYS A 117 -26.42 -3.17 16.90
CA LYS A 117 -25.37 -4.21 16.83
C LYS A 117 -25.72 -5.34 15.85
N GLU A 118 -26.95 -5.87 15.91
CA GLU A 118 -27.39 -6.97 15.05
C GLU A 118 -27.46 -6.53 13.61
N LYS A 119 -28.12 -5.41 13.33
CA LYS A 119 -28.26 -4.89 11.97
C LYS A 119 -26.91 -4.48 11.36
N SER A 120 -25.99 -3.92 12.15
CA SER A 120 -24.65 -3.60 11.65
C SER A 120 -23.88 -4.87 11.22
N LYS A 121 -24.12 -5.99 11.92
CA LYS A 121 -23.58 -7.30 11.52
C LYS A 121 -24.22 -7.80 10.21
N GLU A 122 -25.55 -7.76 10.12
CA GLU A 122 -26.28 -8.17 8.92
C GLU A 122 -25.82 -7.39 7.67
N ILE A 123 -25.65 -6.07 7.78
CA ILE A 123 -25.20 -5.21 6.67
C ILE A 123 -23.78 -5.60 6.23
N ARG A 124 -22.86 -5.89 7.17
CA ARG A 124 -21.50 -6.33 6.83
C ARG A 124 -21.50 -7.71 6.19
N ASP A 125 -22.30 -8.62 6.71
CA ASP A 125 -22.44 -9.97 6.17
C ASP A 125 -23.05 -9.92 4.76
N GLU A 126 -24.07 -9.07 4.56
CA GLU A 126 -24.64 -8.80 3.22
C GLU A 126 -23.55 -8.27 2.28
N PHE A 127 -22.82 -7.21 2.66
CA PHE A 127 -21.76 -6.63 1.81
C PHE A 127 -20.73 -7.67 1.40
N ASN A 128 -20.24 -8.46 2.37
CA ASN A 128 -19.28 -9.52 2.09
C ASN A 128 -19.85 -10.59 1.14
N SER A 129 -21.15 -10.89 1.26
CA SER A 129 -21.82 -11.84 0.38
C SER A 129 -21.93 -11.39 -1.07
N LEU A 130 -21.87 -10.07 -1.34
CA LEU A 130 -21.92 -9.50 -2.69
C LEU A 130 -20.59 -9.64 -3.43
N ILE A 131 -19.48 -9.80 -2.71
CA ILE A 131 -18.15 -9.90 -3.29
C ILE A 131 -17.99 -11.26 -3.96
N GLN A 132 -17.50 -11.27 -5.20
CA GLN A 132 -17.10 -12.47 -5.91
C GLN A 132 -15.62 -12.78 -5.66
N ARG A 133 -14.76 -11.76 -5.80
CA ARG A 133 -13.33 -11.85 -5.52
C ARG A 133 -12.77 -10.47 -5.18
N SER A 134 -11.64 -10.47 -4.51
CA SER A 134 -10.89 -9.25 -4.26
C SER A 134 -9.39 -9.50 -4.36
N ASN A 135 -8.65 -8.45 -4.67
CA ASN A 135 -7.19 -8.43 -4.64
C ASN A 135 -6.72 -7.22 -3.84
N HIS A 136 -5.76 -7.43 -2.95
CA HIS A 136 -5.22 -6.39 -2.09
C HIS A 136 -3.75 -6.18 -2.40
N VAL A 137 -3.37 -4.93 -2.63
CA VAL A 137 -1.99 -4.52 -2.88
C VAL A 137 -1.63 -3.33 -2.01
N ILE A 138 -0.35 -3.22 -1.69
CA ILE A 138 0.21 -2.05 -1.02
C ILE A 138 1.19 -1.39 -1.97
N GLY A 139 1.07 -0.10 -2.12
CA GLY A 139 1.95 0.73 -2.94
C GLY A 139 2.23 2.04 -2.23
N TYR A 140 2.91 2.92 -2.93
CA TYR A 140 3.07 4.30 -2.49
C TYR A 140 2.87 5.25 -3.67
N HIS A 141 2.38 6.42 -3.36
CA HIS A 141 2.31 7.56 -4.25
C HIS A 141 3.50 8.47 -3.94
N PRO A 142 4.42 8.71 -4.90
CA PRO A 142 5.46 9.73 -4.76
C PRO A 142 4.78 11.10 -4.67
N THR A 143 5.14 11.92 -3.68
CA THR A 143 4.51 13.26 -3.47
C THR A 143 5.33 14.40 -4.07
N ASP A 144 6.48 14.08 -4.65
CA ASP A 144 7.41 15.02 -5.30
C ASP A 144 7.23 15.14 -6.82
N ILE A 145 6.25 14.42 -7.40
CA ILE A 145 5.98 14.38 -8.84
C ILE A 145 4.70 15.14 -9.25
N GLU A 146 4.23 16.09 -8.44
CA GLU A 146 3.11 16.97 -8.79
C GLU A 146 3.50 18.06 -9.78
#